data_20a0e850ea9196017b980d8d8b15ea0e
#
_entry.id   20a0e850ea9196017b980d8d8b15ea0e
#
_cell.length_a   1.000
_cell.length_b   1.000
_cell.length_c   1.000
_cell.angle_alpha   90.00
_cell.angle_beta   90.00
_cell.angle_gamma   90.00
#
_symmetry.space_group_name_H-M   'P 1'
#
loop_
_entity.id
_entity.type
_entity.pdbx_description
1 polymer ?
#
loop_
_entity_poly.entity_id
_entity_poly.type
_entity_poly.pdbx_seq_one_letter_code
_entity_poly.pdbx_strand_id
1 'polypeptide(L)'
;MPTEGADPPSKSHQPKDWFARSEAQQTRLPWLLIACVVLLEIVPFGCHRSANVVTAYIAQDQVYAEPILAQFTKETGIKVRAVFDSEAVKTVAIANRLLAERGHPQCDVFWGNEELRTRQLAAEGVFRETNAWTAVGFRSRRLVINTNRMSLAEAPKSLLELTNASWRGQVAMAYPLFGTTATHLLALRNRWGDAVWVAWCRALQANRPFVVDGNSVVVQFVARGQARIGLTDSDDIAAAQREGAPVAALPLTAESLLIPNTVAVVRRAPHPEPAQKLYEFLQRPEVVEQLVAVRALEGGGLAQSAAAGLQPDWSAVLRDLNPATEILKQIFLK
;
A
#
# COMPACT_ATOMS: atom_id res chain seq x y z
N MET A 1 28.01 49.74 35.33
CA MET A 1 27.41 50.61 36.35
C MET A 1 25.95 50.29 36.48
N PRO A 2 25.49 50.30 37.63
CA PRO A 2 24.87 49.28 38.47
C PRO A 2 23.37 49.62 38.64
N THR A 3 22.53 48.85 39.25
CA THR A 3 22.38 48.48 40.66
C THR A 3 21.21 47.47 40.74
N GLU A 4 21.31 46.38 41.46
CA GLU A 4 20.87 46.20 42.84
C GLU A 4 19.34 46.38 42.99
N GLY A 5 18.58 45.56 43.63
CA GLY A 5 18.82 44.61 44.68
C GLY A 5 17.50 43.93 45.09
N ALA A 6 17.67 42.88 45.65
CA ALA A 6 17.45 42.43 47.06
C ALA A 6 16.13 41.69 47.33
N ASP A 7 16.28 40.43 47.74
CA ASP A 7 15.50 39.61 48.68
C ASP A 7 15.39 40.19 50.07
N PRO A 8 14.82 39.50 51.06
CA PRO A 8 13.61 38.71 51.34
C PRO A 8 12.84 39.30 52.58
N PRO A 9 12.13 38.69 53.51
CA PRO A 9 12.13 37.32 54.02
C PRO A 9 10.76 36.76 54.54
N SER A 10 10.77 35.44 54.68
CA SER A 10 10.20 34.58 55.75
C SER A 10 9.07 35.02 56.65
N LYS A 11 8.14 34.09 56.96
CA LYS A 11 7.83 33.57 58.31
C LYS A 11 6.91 32.33 58.27
N SER A 12 7.46 31.31 58.86
CA SER A 12 6.95 30.19 59.59
C SER A 12 5.67 30.40 60.41
N HIS A 13 4.79 29.41 60.43
CA HIS A 13 4.08 28.98 61.63
C HIS A 13 3.50 27.58 61.44
N GLN A 14 4.03 26.58 62.15
CA GLN A 14 3.35 25.42 62.74
C GLN A 14 3.24 25.72 64.22
N PRO A 15 2.59 24.89 65.06
CA PRO A 15 1.55 23.87 64.91
C PRO A 15 0.41 24.05 65.96
N LYS A 16 -0.60 23.21 65.98
CA LYS A 16 -1.27 22.82 67.25
C LYS A 16 -2.06 21.52 67.09
N ASP A 17 -1.63 20.56 67.86
CA ASP A 17 -2.30 19.31 68.20
C ASP A 17 -3.68 19.53 68.83
N TRP A 18 -4.62 18.62 68.54
CA TRP A 18 -5.74 18.32 69.40
C TRP A 18 -6.10 16.85 69.38
N PHE A 19 -5.58 16.12 70.36
CA PHE A 19 -6.10 14.83 70.75
C PHE A 19 -7.39 15.05 71.53
N ALA A 20 -8.45 14.34 71.26
CA ALA A 20 -9.48 13.97 72.22
C ALA A 20 -10.12 12.65 71.78
N ARG A 21 -10.02 11.70 72.66
CA ARG A 21 -10.66 10.39 72.68
C ARG A 21 -12.18 10.52 72.80
N SER A 22 -12.92 9.62 72.19
CA SER A 22 -14.11 9.08 72.84
C SER A 22 -14.42 7.67 72.31
N GLU A 23 -14.87 6.90 73.21
CA GLU A 23 -14.96 5.45 73.34
C GLU A 23 -16.00 4.78 72.48
N ALA A 24 -15.77 3.50 72.37
CA ALA A 24 -16.54 2.40 71.83
C ALA A 24 -18.06 2.46 71.89
N GLN A 25 -18.70 2.10 70.81
CA GLN A 25 -19.94 1.33 70.82
C GLN A 25 -19.91 0.24 69.78
N GLN A 26 -19.71 -0.99 70.24
CA GLN A 26 -19.97 -2.22 69.53
C GLN A 26 -21.46 -2.37 69.28
N THR A 27 -21.90 -2.28 68.04
CA THR A 27 -23.20 -2.78 67.62
C THR A 27 -23.02 -3.94 66.71
N ARG A 28 -23.45 -5.10 67.11
CA ARG A 28 -23.48 -6.36 66.32
C ARG A 28 -24.47 -6.19 65.17
N LEU A 29 -23.98 -6.20 63.95
CA LEU A 29 -24.82 -6.35 62.79
C LEU A 29 -25.14 -7.84 62.54
N PRO A 30 -26.40 -8.16 62.25
CA PRO A 30 -26.81 -9.55 62.08
C PRO A 30 -26.32 -10.12 60.76
N TRP A 31 -25.93 -11.38 60.82
CA TRP A 31 -25.38 -12.23 59.73
C TRP A 31 -26.29 -12.46 58.49
N LEU A 32 -27.40 -11.73 58.38
CA LEU A 32 -28.39 -11.88 57.31
C LEU A 32 -28.14 -10.98 56.06
N LEU A 33 -27.11 -10.13 56.05
CA LEU A 33 -26.78 -9.26 54.92
C LEU A 33 -25.60 -9.75 54.06
N ILE A 34 -24.94 -10.83 54.46
CA ILE A 34 -23.81 -11.41 53.68
C ILE A 34 -24.29 -12.37 52.58
N ALA A 35 -25.53 -12.84 52.64
CA ALA A 35 -26.06 -13.77 51.62
C ALA A 35 -26.57 -13.09 50.35
N CYS A 36 -26.71 -11.76 50.30
CA CYS A 36 -27.22 -11.05 49.10
C CYS A 36 -26.14 -10.42 48.20
N VAL A 37 -24.85 -10.44 48.58
CA VAL A 37 -23.77 -9.83 47.78
C VAL A 37 -23.06 -10.83 46.87
N VAL A 38 -23.27 -12.14 47.03
CA VAL A 38 -22.62 -13.19 46.21
C VAL A 38 -23.45 -13.57 44.97
N LEU A 39 -24.63 -12.99 44.76
CA LEU A 39 -25.52 -13.33 43.63
C LEU A 39 -25.58 -12.26 42.53
N LEU A 40 -24.66 -11.28 42.52
CA LEU A 40 -24.66 -10.20 41.51
C LEU A 40 -23.42 -10.13 40.63
N GLU A 41 -22.65 -11.20 40.50
CA GLU A 41 -21.53 -11.29 39.52
C GLU A 41 -21.70 -12.41 38.49
N ILE A 42 -22.92 -12.73 38.09
CA ILE A 42 -23.14 -13.30 36.79
C ILE A 42 -23.47 -12.15 35.83
N VAL A 43 -22.47 -11.31 35.56
CA VAL A 43 -22.49 -10.49 34.36
C VAL A 43 -22.54 -11.50 33.24
N PRO A 44 -23.64 -11.56 32.46
CA PRO A 44 -23.61 -12.37 31.24
C PRO A 44 -22.43 -11.81 30.45
N PHE A 45 -21.43 -12.65 30.17
CA PHE A 45 -20.51 -12.41 29.09
C PHE A 45 -21.37 -12.10 27.88
N GLY A 46 -21.63 -10.82 27.67
CA GLY A 46 -22.33 -10.35 26.50
C GLY A 46 -21.59 -10.97 25.34
N CYS A 47 -22.29 -11.77 24.54
CA CYS A 47 -21.86 -12.05 23.21
C CYS A 47 -21.38 -10.72 22.64
N HIS A 48 -20.08 -10.53 22.54
CA HIS A 48 -19.54 -9.55 21.63
C HIS A 48 -20.09 -10.00 20.27
N ARG A 49 -21.24 -9.43 19.90
CA ARG A 49 -21.60 -9.38 18.48
C ARG A 49 -20.35 -8.81 17.83
N SER A 50 -19.56 -9.68 17.24
CA SER A 50 -18.45 -9.23 16.40
C SER A 50 -19.08 -8.18 15.51
N ALA A 51 -18.58 -6.95 15.62
CA ALA A 51 -19.15 -5.86 14.86
C ALA A 51 -19.12 -6.35 13.41
N ASN A 52 -20.29 -6.34 12.74
CA ASN A 52 -20.43 -6.86 11.36
C ASN A 52 -19.70 -5.88 10.41
N VAL A 53 -18.41 -5.72 10.64
CA VAL A 53 -17.51 -4.75 10.01
C VAL A 53 -16.15 -5.39 9.77
N VAL A 54 -15.50 -4.99 8.68
CA VAL A 54 -14.12 -5.32 8.33
C VAL A 54 -13.41 -4.04 7.88
N THR A 55 -12.21 -3.81 8.38
CA THR A 55 -11.37 -2.68 7.95
C THR A 55 -10.37 -3.17 6.92
N ALA A 56 -10.40 -2.58 5.71
CA ALA A 56 -9.52 -2.93 4.62
C ALA A 56 -8.61 -1.76 4.24
N TYR A 57 -7.29 -1.99 4.19
CA TYR A 57 -6.33 -1.05 3.64
C TYR A 57 -6.08 -1.41 2.19
N ILE A 58 -6.33 -0.47 1.28
CA ILE A 58 -6.51 -0.75 -0.14
C ILE A 58 -5.58 0.12 -0.97
N ALA A 59 -4.64 -0.53 -1.65
CA ALA A 59 -3.78 0.09 -2.64
C ALA A 59 -4.36 -0.01 -4.07
N GLN A 60 -5.34 -0.88 -4.30
CA GLN A 60 -6.10 -0.89 -5.56
C GLN A 60 -6.85 0.44 -5.74
N ASP A 61 -7.00 0.89 -6.98
CA ASP A 61 -7.66 2.15 -7.28
C ASP A 61 -9.13 2.14 -6.85
N GLN A 62 -9.52 3.21 -6.19
CA GLN A 62 -10.82 3.36 -5.54
C GLN A 62 -11.97 3.11 -6.52
N VAL A 63 -11.87 3.63 -7.75
CA VAL A 63 -12.88 3.48 -8.80
C VAL A 63 -13.18 2.02 -9.15
N TYR A 64 -12.21 1.14 -8.99
CA TYR A 64 -12.37 -0.30 -9.23
C TYR A 64 -12.71 -1.07 -7.95
N ALA A 65 -12.16 -0.64 -6.81
CA ALA A 65 -12.35 -1.34 -5.55
C ALA A 65 -13.73 -1.12 -4.94
N GLU A 66 -14.28 0.10 -4.99
CA GLU A 66 -15.57 0.42 -4.36
C GLU A 66 -16.74 -0.44 -4.83
N PRO A 67 -16.96 -0.69 -6.14
CA PRO A 67 -18.04 -1.55 -6.59
C PRO A 67 -17.94 -2.99 -6.05
N ILE A 68 -16.72 -3.53 -5.97
CA ILE A 68 -16.44 -4.87 -5.43
C ILE A 68 -16.77 -4.94 -3.93
N LEU A 69 -16.35 -3.92 -3.16
CA LEU A 69 -16.63 -3.84 -1.72
C LEU A 69 -18.12 -3.64 -1.43
N ALA A 70 -18.81 -2.88 -2.27
CA ALA A 70 -20.27 -2.70 -2.19
C ALA A 70 -20.99 -4.03 -2.46
N GLN A 71 -20.53 -4.82 -3.43
CA GLN A 71 -21.05 -6.16 -3.70
C GLN A 71 -20.84 -7.08 -2.48
N PHE A 72 -19.64 -7.12 -1.92
CA PHE A 72 -19.36 -7.88 -0.69
C PHE A 72 -20.32 -7.52 0.44
N THR A 73 -20.51 -6.22 0.68
CA THR A 73 -21.42 -5.74 1.72
C THR A 73 -22.86 -6.16 1.46
N LYS A 74 -23.31 -6.09 0.20
CA LYS A 74 -24.66 -6.51 -0.20
C LYS A 74 -24.89 -8.01 0.01
N GLU A 75 -23.90 -8.84 -0.32
CA GLU A 75 -24.01 -10.31 -0.23
C GLU A 75 -23.91 -10.82 1.21
N THR A 76 -23.05 -10.19 2.03
CA THR A 76 -22.72 -10.72 3.37
C THR A 76 -23.35 -9.95 4.52
N GLY A 77 -23.83 -8.73 4.28
CA GLY A 77 -24.26 -7.79 5.32
C GLY A 77 -23.08 -7.21 6.15
N ILE A 78 -21.83 -7.54 5.82
CA ILE A 78 -20.63 -7.03 6.52
C ILE A 78 -20.26 -5.69 5.91
N LYS A 79 -20.17 -4.64 6.73
CA LYS A 79 -19.72 -3.31 6.29
C LYS A 79 -18.22 -3.28 6.13
N VAL A 80 -17.72 -2.74 5.01
CA VAL A 80 -16.30 -2.53 4.79
C VAL A 80 -15.93 -1.08 5.17
N ARG A 81 -14.97 -0.92 6.06
CA ARG A 81 -14.27 0.35 6.30
C ARG A 81 -13.03 0.38 5.41
N ALA A 82 -13.21 0.90 4.21
CA ALA A 82 -12.13 1.02 3.25
C ALA A 82 -11.24 2.23 3.59
N VAL A 83 -9.92 2.04 3.60
CA VAL A 83 -8.92 3.08 3.73
C VAL A 83 -8.09 3.09 2.47
N PHE A 84 -8.23 4.17 1.71
CA PHE A 84 -7.43 4.47 0.53
C PHE A 84 -6.38 5.54 0.86
N ASP A 85 -5.36 5.66 0.03
CA ASP A 85 -4.37 6.72 0.10
C ASP A 85 -4.18 7.35 -1.29
N SER A 86 -3.46 8.46 -1.38
CA SER A 86 -3.21 9.15 -2.64
C SER A 86 -2.40 8.30 -3.61
N GLU A 87 -2.64 8.42 -4.91
CA GLU A 87 -1.99 7.61 -5.96
C GLU A 87 -0.47 7.63 -5.87
N ALA A 88 0.12 8.81 -5.68
CA ALA A 88 1.57 9.01 -5.69
C ALA A 88 2.34 8.15 -4.68
N VAL A 89 1.77 7.93 -3.49
CA VAL A 89 2.48 7.29 -2.37
C VAL A 89 1.71 6.13 -1.73
N LYS A 90 0.48 5.84 -2.17
CA LYS A 90 -0.47 4.94 -1.50
C LYS A 90 0.12 3.60 -1.07
N THR A 91 0.86 2.95 -1.95
CA THR A 91 1.42 1.62 -1.63
C THR A 91 2.47 1.69 -0.52
N VAL A 92 3.34 2.71 -0.56
CA VAL A 92 4.38 2.90 0.47
C VAL A 92 3.77 3.42 1.77
N ALA A 93 2.83 4.36 1.70
CA ALA A 93 2.16 4.91 2.88
C ALA A 93 1.36 3.84 3.61
N ILE A 94 0.56 3.05 2.90
CA ILE A 94 -0.19 1.92 3.46
C ILE A 94 0.76 0.87 4.05
N ALA A 95 1.85 0.52 3.36
CA ALA A 95 2.82 -0.44 3.87
C ALA A 95 3.50 0.06 5.16
N ASN A 96 3.94 1.31 5.21
CA ASN A 96 4.53 1.90 6.40
C ASN A 96 3.54 1.96 7.57
N ARG A 97 2.28 2.25 7.28
CA ARG A 97 1.21 2.25 8.27
C ARG A 97 0.98 0.86 8.87
N LEU A 98 0.88 -0.16 8.03
CA LEU A 98 0.76 -1.56 8.47
C LEU A 98 1.96 -2.01 9.33
N LEU A 99 3.18 -1.60 8.98
CA LEU A 99 4.38 -1.86 9.78
C LEU A 99 4.33 -1.17 11.14
N ALA A 100 3.89 0.08 11.18
CA ALA A 100 3.76 0.85 12.42
C ALA A 100 2.67 0.26 13.35
N GLU A 101 1.58 -0.22 12.76
CA GLU A 101 0.43 -0.79 13.50
C GLU A 101 0.60 -2.27 13.84
N ARG A 102 1.70 -2.95 13.46
CA ARG A 102 1.83 -4.43 13.62
C ARG A 102 1.67 -4.94 15.06
N GLY A 103 1.96 -4.11 16.06
CA GLY A 103 1.75 -4.43 17.48
C GLY A 103 0.29 -4.36 17.92
N HIS A 104 -0.48 -3.45 17.34
CA HIS A 104 -1.89 -3.21 17.57
C HIS A 104 -2.61 -2.94 16.25
N PRO A 105 -2.88 -3.98 15.45
CA PRO A 105 -3.45 -3.84 14.11
C PRO A 105 -4.78 -3.10 14.12
N GLN A 106 -4.94 -2.15 13.20
CA GLN A 106 -6.19 -1.44 12.95
C GLN A 106 -6.84 -1.92 11.65
N CYS A 107 -6.11 -2.69 10.87
CA CYS A 107 -6.50 -3.26 9.59
C CYS A 107 -6.76 -4.76 9.73
N ASP A 108 -7.80 -5.24 9.06
CA ASP A 108 -8.15 -6.65 8.98
C ASP A 108 -7.61 -7.30 7.70
N VAL A 109 -7.79 -6.61 6.56
CA VAL A 109 -7.42 -7.10 5.23
C VAL A 109 -6.61 -6.05 4.49
N PHE A 110 -5.49 -6.46 3.91
CA PHE A 110 -4.72 -5.67 2.98
C PHE A 110 -5.05 -6.12 1.54
N TRP A 111 -5.43 -5.18 0.69
CA TRP A 111 -5.58 -5.38 -0.74
C TRP A 111 -4.52 -4.55 -1.47
N GLY A 112 -3.41 -5.22 -1.81
CA GLY A 112 -2.25 -4.63 -2.47
C GLY A 112 -2.41 -4.61 -3.99
N ASN A 113 -1.78 -3.65 -4.63
CA ASN A 113 -1.73 -3.52 -6.08
C ASN A 113 -0.31 -3.73 -6.64
N GLU A 114 0.63 -4.22 -5.83
CA GLU A 114 1.97 -4.60 -6.26
C GLU A 114 2.62 -5.60 -5.28
N GLU A 115 3.57 -6.38 -5.78
CA GLU A 115 4.10 -7.56 -5.10
C GLU A 115 5.21 -7.25 -4.10
N LEU A 116 6.10 -6.29 -4.40
CA LEU A 116 7.31 -6.05 -3.60
C LEU A 116 6.96 -5.65 -2.16
N ARG A 117 6.04 -4.70 -1.98
CA ARG A 117 5.62 -4.27 -0.63
C ARG A 117 4.82 -5.34 0.08
N THR A 118 4.03 -6.13 -0.65
CA THR A 118 3.33 -7.28 -0.08
C THR A 118 4.31 -8.31 0.46
N ARG A 119 5.37 -8.62 -0.28
CA ARG A 119 6.46 -9.51 0.16
C ARG A 119 7.23 -8.93 1.34
N GLN A 120 7.51 -7.63 1.34
CA GLN A 120 8.14 -6.94 2.48
C GLN A 120 7.29 -7.09 3.74
N LEU A 121 5.99 -6.80 3.66
CA LEU A 121 5.06 -6.93 4.80
C LEU A 121 4.98 -8.37 5.31
N ALA A 122 4.97 -9.35 4.41
CA ALA A 122 4.99 -10.77 4.77
C ALA A 122 6.29 -11.16 5.49
N ALA A 123 7.45 -10.72 4.99
CA ALA A 123 8.75 -10.96 5.62
C ALA A 123 8.86 -10.33 7.02
N GLU A 124 8.20 -9.18 7.24
CA GLU A 124 8.12 -8.49 8.53
C GLU A 124 7.03 -9.06 9.48
N GLY A 125 6.37 -10.16 9.09
CA GLY A 125 5.36 -10.83 9.90
C GLY A 125 4.06 -10.04 10.12
N VAL A 126 3.73 -9.12 9.22
CA VAL A 126 2.50 -8.31 9.27
C VAL A 126 1.27 -9.16 8.98
N PHE A 127 1.39 -10.18 8.14
CA PHE A 127 0.29 -11.06 7.76
C PHE A 127 0.27 -12.32 8.60
N ARG A 128 -0.84 -13.04 8.56
CA ARG A 128 -0.97 -14.35 9.21
C ARG A 128 0.08 -15.33 8.66
N GLU A 129 0.44 -16.33 9.46
CA GLU A 129 1.53 -17.27 9.12
C GLU A 129 1.16 -18.22 7.97
N THR A 130 -0.09 -18.69 7.97
CA THR A 130 -0.58 -19.60 6.92
C THR A 130 -1.17 -18.81 5.78
N ASN A 131 -0.74 -19.08 4.54
CA ASN A 131 -1.18 -18.32 3.35
C ASN A 131 -1.07 -16.82 3.59
N ALA A 132 0.15 -16.36 3.85
CA ALA A 132 0.43 -14.97 4.24
C ALA A 132 -0.23 -13.96 3.28
N TRP A 133 -0.26 -14.26 1.98
CA TRP A 133 -0.96 -13.49 0.96
C TRP A 133 -1.25 -14.35 -0.28
N THR A 134 -2.16 -13.90 -1.13
CA THR A 134 -2.55 -14.55 -2.39
C THR A 134 -2.54 -13.52 -3.52
N ALA A 135 -2.05 -13.92 -4.70
CA ALA A 135 -2.21 -13.13 -5.92
C ALA A 135 -3.61 -13.33 -6.50
N VAL A 136 -4.27 -12.22 -6.87
CA VAL A 136 -5.63 -12.21 -7.41
C VAL A 136 -5.68 -11.47 -8.74
N GLY A 137 -5.13 -12.08 -9.78
CA GLY A 137 -4.98 -11.47 -11.09
C GLY A 137 -3.73 -10.59 -11.20
N PHE A 138 -3.54 -10.00 -12.37
CA PHE A 138 -2.35 -9.21 -12.66
C PHE A 138 -2.63 -8.11 -13.69
N ARG A 139 -1.78 -7.10 -13.67
CA ARG A 139 -1.55 -6.09 -14.72
C ARG A 139 -0.07 -6.07 -15.05
N SER A 140 0.39 -5.20 -15.95
CA SER A 140 1.79 -5.15 -16.34
C SER A 140 2.34 -3.74 -16.48
N ARG A 141 3.64 -3.62 -16.25
CA ARG A 141 4.40 -2.42 -16.62
C ARG A 141 4.58 -2.39 -18.12
N ARG A 142 4.19 -1.30 -18.74
CA ARG A 142 4.20 -1.09 -20.19
C ARG A 142 4.86 0.22 -20.57
N LEU A 143 5.35 0.27 -21.77
CA LEU A 143 5.54 1.53 -22.45
C LEU A 143 4.24 1.93 -23.15
N VAL A 144 3.87 3.21 -23.03
CA VAL A 144 2.73 3.84 -23.71
C VAL A 144 3.20 4.87 -24.70
N ILE A 145 2.58 4.90 -25.86
CA ILE A 145 2.85 5.89 -26.93
C ILE A 145 1.59 6.67 -27.30
N ASN A 146 1.78 7.86 -27.87
CA ASN A 146 0.70 8.61 -28.49
C ASN A 146 0.58 8.17 -29.98
N THR A 147 -0.56 7.55 -30.32
CA THR A 147 -0.81 6.97 -31.65
C THR A 147 -0.94 8.02 -32.77
N ASN A 148 -1.21 9.29 -32.43
CA ASN A 148 -1.24 10.38 -33.39
C ASN A 148 0.18 10.92 -33.72
N ARG A 149 1.21 10.51 -32.95
CA ARG A 149 2.56 11.06 -33.06
C ARG A 149 3.64 10.01 -33.34
N MET A 150 3.33 8.74 -33.10
CA MET A 150 4.28 7.66 -33.27
C MET A 150 3.56 6.35 -33.60
N SER A 151 4.06 5.63 -34.55
CA SER A 151 3.63 4.26 -34.82
C SER A 151 4.32 3.25 -33.90
N LEU A 152 3.74 2.06 -33.77
CA LEU A 152 4.36 0.96 -33.03
C LEU A 152 5.73 0.54 -33.58
N ALA A 153 5.94 0.73 -34.90
CA ALA A 153 7.21 0.38 -35.58
C ALA A 153 8.35 1.33 -35.20
N GLU A 154 8.04 2.58 -34.84
CA GLU A 154 9.02 3.60 -34.46
C GLU A 154 9.36 3.55 -32.99
N ALA A 155 8.56 2.80 -32.20
CA ALA A 155 8.74 2.70 -30.77
C ALA A 155 10.00 1.91 -30.39
N PRO A 156 10.63 2.23 -29.23
CA PRO A 156 11.79 1.50 -28.76
C PRO A 156 11.43 0.04 -28.45
N LYS A 157 12.35 -0.86 -28.77
CA LYS A 157 12.18 -2.31 -28.55
C LYS A 157 12.71 -2.75 -27.17
N SER A 158 13.48 -1.89 -26.52
CA SER A 158 14.08 -2.12 -25.21
C SER A 158 14.03 -0.85 -24.38
N LEU A 159 13.90 -0.98 -23.05
CA LEU A 159 14.02 0.13 -22.11
C LEU A 159 15.42 0.77 -22.15
N LEU A 160 16.44 0.00 -22.53
CA LEU A 160 17.81 0.51 -22.70
C LEU A 160 17.87 1.64 -23.72
N GLU A 161 17.05 1.58 -24.78
CA GLU A 161 17.02 2.58 -25.85
C GLU A 161 16.50 3.95 -25.37
N LEU A 162 15.74 4.02 -24.26
CA LEU A 162 15.26 5.29 -23.69
C LEU A 162 16.38 6.23 -23.22
N THR A 163 17.60 5.74 -23.15
CA THR A 163 18.80 6.53 -22.85
C THR A 163 19.43 7.18 -24.08
N ASN A 164 19.00 6.83 -25.29
CA ASN A 164 19.48 7.47 -26.53
C ASN A 164 19.10 8.95 -26.56
N ALA A 165 19.97 9.79 -27.11
CA ALA A 165 19.78 11.24 -27.17
C ALA A 165 18.48 11.67 -27.90
N SER A 166 17.95 10.84 -28.81
CA SER A 166 16.68 11.06 -29.49
C SER A 166 15.47 11.09 -28.55
N TRP A 167 15.59 10.54 -27.35
CA TRP A 167 14.52 10.53 -26.32
C TRP A 167 14.65 11.66 -25.31
N ARG A 168 15.61 12.56 -25.46
CA ARG A 168 15.83 13.66 -24.51
C ARG A 168 14.61 14.57 -24.41
N GLY A 169 14.07 14.72 -23.18
CA GLY A 169 12.86 15.48 -22.89
C GLY A 169 11.59 14.90 -23.51
N GLN A 170 11.56 13.59 -23.82
CA GLN A 170 10.45 12.96 -24.52
C GLN A 170 9.85 11.76 -23.78
N VAL A 171 10.44 11.38 -22.63
CA VAL A 171 10.02 10.26 -21.83
C VAL A 171 9.27 10.77 -20.59
N ALA A 172 8.13 10.17 -20.25
CA ALA A 172 7.44 10.38 -18.99
C ALA A 172 7.51 9.10 -18.14
N MET A 173 7.66 9.25 -16.84
CA MET A 173 7.61 8.16 -15.86
C MET A 173 7.09 8.65 -14.52
N ALA A 174 6.41 7.79 -13.78
CA ALA A 174 6.05 8.09 -12.41
C ALA A 174 7.29 8.09 -11.50
N TYR A 175 7.14 8.69 -10.34
CA TYR A 175 8.23 8.85 -9.37
C TYR A 175 8.92 7.51 -9.07
N PRO A 176 10.24 7.38 -9.26
CA PRO A 176 10.93 6.08 -9.25
C PRO A 176 11.15 5.48 -7.85
N LEU A 177 10.67 6.14 -6.80
CA LEU A 177 10.83 5.69 -5.41
C LEU A 177 9.60 4.99 -4.86
N PHE A 178 8.47 4.98 -5.60
CA PHE A 178 7.19 4.52 -5.10
C PHE A 178 6.51 3.55 -6.07
N GLY A 179 5.62 2.73 -5.51
CA GLY A 179 4.70 1.87 -6.23
C GLY A 179 5.35 0.95 -7.26
N THR A 180 4.61 0.70 -8.32
CA THR A 180 5.01 -0.21 -9.40
C THR A 180 6.23 0.27 -10.18
N THR A 181 6.48 1.59 -10.24
CA THR A 181 7.68 2.14 -10.88
C THR A 181 8.93 1.75 -10.11
N ALA A 182 8.96 1.92 -8.78
CA ALA A 182 10.07 1.48 -7.96
C ALA A 182 10.28 -0.04 -8.06
N THR A 183 9.20 -0.82 -7.94
CA THR A 183 9.24 -2.28 -8.07
C THR A 183 9.83 -2.71 -9.40
N HIS A 184 9.42 -2.07 -10.50
CA HIS A 184 9.96 -2.37 -11.84
C HIS A 184 11.46 -2.05 -11.95
N LEU A 185 11.88 -0.87 -11.49
CA LEU A 185 13.29 -0.50 -11.53
C LEU A 185 14.18 -1.44 -10.71
N LEU A 186 13.70 -1.92 -9.57
CA LEU A 186 14.44 -2.91 -8.76
C LEU A 186 14.46 -4.28 -9.44
N ALA A 187 13.38 -4.70 -10.10
CA ALA A 187 13.36 -5.91 -10.89
C ALA A 187 14.33 -5.85 -12.08
N LEU A 188 14.43 -4.69 -12.75
CA LEU A 188 15.42 -4.45 -13.80
C LEU A 188 16.85 -4.50 -13.27
N ARG A 189 17.10 -3.96 -12.05
CA ARG A 189 18.40 -4.07 -11.38
C ARG A 189 18.80 -5.53 -11.17
N ASN A 190 17.87 -6.36 -10.72
CA ASN A 190 18.09 -7.79 -10.55
C ASN A 190 18.40 -8.48 -11.88
N ARG A 191 17.78 -8.05 -12.99
CA ARG A 191 17.97 -8.61 -14.33
C ARG A 191 19.27 -8.14 -14.99
N TRP A 192 19.60 -6.84 -14.94
CA TRP A 192 20.74 -6.24 -15.65
C TRP A 192 22.03 -6.21 -14.84
N GLY A 193 21.94 -6.35 -13.52
CA GLY A 193 23.06 -6.14 -12.59
C GLY A 193 23.28 -4.64 -12.29
N ASP A 194 23.95 -4.38 -11.19
CA ASP A 194 24.13 -3.03 -10.64
C ASP A 194 24.78 -2.04 -11.60
N ALA A 195 25.84 -2.45 -12.27
CA ALA A 195 26.61 -1.55 -13.13
C ALA A 195 25.78 -1.03 -14.32
N VAL A 196 25.09 -1.94 -15.02
CA VAL A 196 24.24 -1.58 -16.18
C VAL A 196 23.04 -0.77 -15.70
N TRP A 197 22.39 -1.18 -14.61
CA TRP A 197 21.22 -0.51 -14.06
C TRP A 197 21.53 0.92 -13.60
N VAL A 198 22.62 1.14 -12.85
CA VAL A 198 23.03 2.48 -12.41
C VAL A 198 23.38 3.37 -13.60
N ALA A 199 24.12 2.83 -14.57
CA ALA A 199 24.46 3.57 -15.79
C ALA A 199 23.19 3.99 -16.57
N TRP A 200 22.23 3.07 -16.71
CA TRP A 200 20.95 3.34 -17.35
C TRP A 200 20.13 4.40 -16.61
N CYS A 201 19.99 4.29 -15.30
CA CYS A 201 19.25 5.27 -14.48
C CYS A 201 19.86 6.68 -14.62
N ARG A 202 21.18 6.79 -14.58
CA ARG A 202 21.89 8.07 -14.75
C ARG A 202 21.70 8.64 -16.15
N ALA A 203 21.80 7.81 -17.18
CA ALA A 203 21.60 8.22 -18.57
C ALA A 203 20.15 8.62 -18.85
N LEU A 204 19.17 7.90 -18.29
CA LEU A 204 17.77 8.28 -18.35
C LEU A 204 17.54 9.63 -17.69
N GLN A 205 18.08 9.87 -16.48
CA GLN A 205 17.98 11.17 -15.80
C GLN A 205 18.67 12.29 -16.62
N ALA A 206 19.81 12.01 -17.25
CA ALA A 206 20.50 12.96 -18.13
C ALA A 206 19.65 13.33 -19.36
N ASN A 207 18.77 12.43 -19.82
CA ASN A 207 17.79 12.68 -20.85
C ASN A 207 16.58 13.52 -20.39
N ARG A 208 16.56 13.97 -19.12
CA ARG A 208 15.55 14.87 -18.57
C ARG A 208 14.13 14.33 -18.78
N PRO A 209 13.78 13.16 -18.23
CA PRO A 209 12.44 12.65 -18.32
C PRO A 209 11.48 13.55 -17.52
N PHE A 210 10.21 13.57 -17.89
CA PHE A 210 9.15 14.08 -17.06
C PHE A 210 8.89 13.08 -15.94
N VAL A 211 9.31 13.40 -14.72
CA VAL A 211 9.02 12.62 -13.52
C VAL A 211 7.77 13.21 -12.88
N VAL A 212 6.69 12.42 -12.82
CA VAL A 212 5.34 12.87 -12.44
C VAL A 212 4.78 12.04 -11.28
N ASP A 213 3.70 12.53 -10.66
CA ASP A 213 3.19 11.99 -9.38
C ASP A 213 2.54 10.61 -9.47
N GLY A 214 2.16 10.14 -10.66
CA GLY A 214 1.49 8.84 -10.80
C GLY A 214 1.50 8.30 -12.22
N ASN A 215 1.14 7.02 -12.36
CA ASN A 215 1.11 6.33 -13.64
C ASN A 215 0.00 6.88 -14.55
N SER A 216 -1.16 7.26 -14.00
CA SER A 216 -2.24 7.93 -14.74
C SER A 216 -1.77 9.26 -15.32
N VAL A 217 -0.97 10.03 -14.58
CA VAL A 217 -0.38 11.30 -15.05
C VAL A 217 0.62 11.07 -16.18
N VAL A 218 1.40 9.97 -16.13
CA VAL A 218 2.28 9.58 -17.24
C VAL A 218 1.48 9.43 -18.54
N VAL A 219 0.35 8.70 -18.48
CA VAL A 219 -0.51 8.50 -19.65
C VAL A 219 -1.07 9.83 -20.15
N GLN A 220 -1.47 10.74 -19.26
CA GLN A 220 -1.96 12.07 -19.65
C GLN A 220 -0.88 12.90 -20.36
N PHE A 221 0.39 12.87 -19.91
CA PHE A 221 1.51 13.54 -20.56
C PHE A 221 1.71 13.03 -21.99
N VAL A 222 1.62 11.72 -22.18
CA VAL A 222 1.72 11.10 -23.50
C VAL A 222 0.50 11.43 -24.37
N ALA A 223 -0.72 11.31 -23.84
CA ALA A 223 -1.95 11.61 -24.55
C ALA A 223 -2.00 13.05 -25.08
N ARG A 224 -1.55 14.00 -24.24
CA ARG A 224 -1.47 15.43 -24.62
C ARG A 224 -0.26 15.76 -25.50
N GLY A 225 0.62 14.79 -25.74
CA GLY A 225 1.83 14.96 -26.56
C GLY A 225 2.92 15.82 -25.88
N GLN A 226 2.89 15.95 -24.56
CA GLN A 226 3.97 16.57 -23.79
C GLN A 226 5.19 15.63 -23.73
N ALA A 227 4.95 14.31 -23.65
CA ALA A 227 5.94 13.28 -23.87
C ALA A 227 5.57 12.43 -25.11
N ARG A 228 6.55 11.84 -25.77
CA ARG A 228 6.29 10.92 -26.89
C ARG A 228 6.02 9.50 -26.40
N ILE A 229 6.63 9.14 -25.27
CA ILE A 229 6.56 7.81 -24.69
C ILE A 229 6.51 7.90 -23.17
N GLY A 230 5.83 6.95 -22.52
CA GLY A 230 5.75 6.87 -21.07
C GLY A 230 5.95 5.45 -20.56
N LEU A 231 6.52 5.33 -19.35
CA LEU A 231 6.62 4.06 -18.63
C LEU A 231 5.55 4.05 -17.55
N THR A 232 4.52 3.22 -17.72
CA THR A 232 3.31 3.23 -16.88
C THR A 232 2.72 1.82 -16.69
N ASP A 233 1.54 1.72 -16.09
CA ASP A 233 0.79 0.49 -15.89
C ASP A 233 -0.30 0.31 -16.96
N SER A 234 -0.62 -0.93 -17.28
CA SER A 234 -1.57 -1.28 -18.34
C SER A 234 -3.01 -0.83 -18.05
N ASP A 235 -3.43 -0.82 -16.80
CA ASP A 235 -4.74 -0.35 -16.36
C ASP A 235 -4.93 1.16 -16.58
N ASP A 236 -3.91 1.97 -16.33
CA ASP A 236 -3.91 3.40 -16.62
C ASP A 236 -4.05 3.69 -18.12
N ILE A 237 -3.33 2.91 -18.95
CA ILE A 237 -3.47 3.02 -20.42
C ILE A 237 -4.89 2.65 -20.84
N ALA A 238 -5.43 1.56 -20.29
CA ALA A 238 -6.77 1.11 -20.60
C ALA A 238 -7.84 2.11 -20.12
N ALA A 239 -7.64 2.78 -19.00
CA ALA A 239 -8.52 3.85 -18.52
C ALA A 239 -8.54 5.03 -19.52
N ALA A 240 -7.38 5.52 -19.92
CA ALA A 240 -7.28 6.61 -20.90
C ALA A 240 -7.86 6.24 -22.28
N GLN A 241 -7.68 4.98 -22.74
CA GLN A 241 -8.30 4.51 -23.97
C GLN A 241 -9.84 4.51 -23.91
N ARG A 242 -10.43 4.16 -22.76
CA ARG A 242 -11.90 4.24 -22.56
C ARG A 242 -12.41 5.68 -22.64
N GLU A 243 -11.59 6.64 -22.26
CA GLU A 243 -11.88 8.07 -22.37
C GLU A 243 -11.60 8.65 -23.78
N GLY A 244 -11.18 7.80 -24.73
CA GLY A 244 -10.91 8.21 -26.10
C GLY A 244 -9.52 8.84 -26.32
N ALA A 245 -8.59 8.72 -25.36
CA ALA A 245 -7.25 9.24 -25.51
C ALA A 245 -6.48 8.47 -26.63
N PRO A 246 -5.69 9.17 -27.46
CA PRO A 246 -4.94 8.56 -28.57
C PRO A 246 -3.66 7.88 -28.08
N VAL A 247 -3.81 6.85 -27.23
CA VAL A 247 -2.69 6.14 -26.64
C VAL A 247 -2.76 4.64 -26.92
N ALA A 248 -1.60 3.99 -27.01
CA ALA A 248 -1.49 2.54 -27.14
C ALA A 248 -0.36 2.00 -26.25
N ALA A 249 -0.61 0.83 -25.66
CA ALA A 249 0.42 0.07 -24.97
C ALA A 249 1.31 -0.64 -25.97
N LEU A 250 2.64 -0.61 -25.74
CA LEU A 250 3.54 -1.48 -26.49
C LEU A 250 3.40 -2.94 -26.06
N PRO A 251 3.74 -3.91 -26.91
CA PRO A 251 3.76 -5.32 -26.53
C PRO A 251 4.63 -5.59 -25.30
N LEU A 252 4.35 -6.69 -24.58
CA LEU A 252 5.22 -7.18 -23.52
C LEU A 252 6.58 -7.58 -24.10
N THR A 253 7.61 -7.26 -23.33
CA THR A 253 9.00 -7.65 -23.64
C THR A 253 9.60 -8.38 -22.44
N ALA A 254 10.80 -8.93 -22.58
CA ALA A 254 11.55 -9.52 -21.48
C ALA A 254 11.90 -8.50 -20.36
N GLU A 255 11.66 -7.21 -20.59
CA GLU A 255 11.85 -6.12 -19.62
C GLU A 255 10.53 -5.65 -19.00
N SER A 256 9.39 -6.15 -19.44
CA SER A 256 8.08 -5.86 -18.84
C SER A 256 7.94 -6.61 -17.52
N LEU A 257 7.40 -5.96 -16.50
CA LEU A 257 7.09 -6.60 -15.20
C LEU A 257 5.59 -6.88 -15.13
N LEU A 258 5.22 -8.13 -14.85
CA LEU A 258 3.86 -8.46 -14.43
C LEU A 258 3.68 -8.11 -12.96
N ILE A 259 2.56 -7.51 -12.64
CA ILE A 259 2.26 -6.97 -11.32
C ILE A 259 0.99 -7.64 -10.81
N PRO A 260 1.09 -8.62 -9.90
CA PRO A 260 -0.09 -9.20 -9.29
C PRO A 260 -0.75 -8.19 -8.35
N ASN A 261 -2.07 -8.17 -8.37
CA ASN A 261 -2.84 -7.70 -7.23
C ASN A 261 -2.74 -8.76 -6.12
N THR A 262 -2.70 -8.33 -4.88
CA THR A 262 -2.47 -9.20 -3.73
C THR A 262 -3.51 -8.97 -2.66
N VAL A 263 -3.90 -10.04 -1.99
CA VAL A 263 -4.81 -9.97 -0.84
C VAL A 263 -4.18 -10.70 0.33
N ALA A 264 -4.23 -10.11 1.53
CA ALA A 264 -3.69 -10.70 2.73
C ALA A 264 -4.57 -10.40 3.95
N VAL A 265 -4.65 -11.34 4.89
CA VAL A 265 -5.25 -11.09 6.22
C VAL A 265 -4.13 -10.67 7.17
N VAL A 266 -4.34 -9.56 7.85
CA VAL A 266 -3.38 -9.02 8.82
C VAL A 266 -3.32 -9.95 10.05
N ARG A 267 -2.12 -10.17 10.55
CA ARG A 267 -1.90 -10.96 11.76
C ARG A 267 -2.58 -10.29 12.95
N ARG A 268 -3.37 -11.03 13.72
CA ARG A 268 -4.19 -10.50 14.83
C ARG A 268 -5.20 -9.44 14.36
N ALA A 269 -5.78 -9.64 13.16
CA ALA A 269 -6.85 -8.80 12.66
C ALA A 269 -7.92 -8.54 13.74
N PRO A 270 -8.38 -7.30 13.94
CA PRO A 270 -9.43 -6.96 14.93
C PRO A 270 -10.73 -7.74 14.72
N HIS A 271 -11.07 -8.07 13.47
CA HIS A 271 -12.31 -8.77 13.10
C HIS A 271 -11.98 -10.02 12.24
N PRO A 272 -11.48 -11.12 12.86
CA PRO A 272 -10.90 -12.25 12.10
C PRO A 272 -11.89 -12.98 11.20
N GLU A 273 -13.16 -13.18 11.60
CA GLU A 273 -14.18 -13.82 10.77
C GLU A 273 -14.62 -12.95 9.59
N PRO A 274 -14.97 -11.66 9.75
CA PRO A 274 -15.17 -10.73 8.65
C PRO A 274 -13.97 -10.62 7.70
N ALA A 275 -12.75 -10.60 8.25
CA ALA A 275 -11.51 -10.57 7.46
C ALA A 275 -11.38 -11.80 6.56
N GLN A 276 -11.63 -13.00 7.08
CA GLN A 276 -11.59 -14.23 6.31
C GLN A 276 -12.61 -14.22 5.17
N LYS A 277 -13.83 -13.76 5.44
CA LYS A 277 -14.89 -13.67 4.43
C LYS A 277 -14.52 -12.68 3.31
N LEU A 278 -13.96 -11.51 3.65
CA LEU A 278 -13.52 -10.56 2.63
C LEU A 278 -12.33 -11.09 1.84
N TYR A 279 -11.36 -11.73 2.50
CA TYR A 279 -10.22 -12.37 1.86
C TYR A 279 -10.64 -13.43 0.84
N GLU A 280 -11.58 -14.31 1.19
CA GLU A 280 -12.13 -15.33 0.28
C GLU A 280 -12.94 -14.72 -0.85
N PHE A 281 -13.75 -13.70 -0.56
CA PHE A 281 -14.56 -13.01 -1.55
C PHE A 281 -13.70 -12.38 -2.65
N LEU A 282 -12.62 -11.68 -2.29
CA LEU A 282 -11.72 -11.03 -3.24
C LEU A 282 -10.96 -12.01 -4.15
N GLN A 283 -10.93 -13.30 -3.80
CA GLN A 283 -10.29 -14.36 -4.58
C GLN A 283 -11.26 -15.10 -5.51
N ARG A 284 -12.55 -14.82 -5.43
CA ARG A 284 -13.55 -15.50 -6.26
C ARG A 284 -13.29 -15.21 -7.74
N PRO A 285 -13.38 -16.23 -8.62
CA PRO A 285 -13.18 -16.05 -10.06
C PRO A 285 -14.05 -14.92 -10.64
N GLU A 286 -15.31 -14.84 -10.24
CA GLU A 286 -16.26 -13.84 -10.71
C GLU A 286 -15.88 -12.41 -10.29
N VAL A 287 -15.22 -12.22 -9.16
CA VAL A 287 -14.68 -10.91 -8.71
C VAL A 287 -13.47 -10.54 -9.55
N VAL A 288 -12.58 -11.49 -9.81
CA VAL A 288 -11.42 -11.28 -10.67
C VAL A 288 -11.84 -10.97 -12.10
N GLU A 289 -12.83 -11.70 -12.64
CA GLU A 289 -13.41 -11.46 -13.97
C GLU A 289 -14.02 -10.07 -14.11
N GLN A 290 -14.70 -9.56 -13.06
CA GLN A 290 -15.20 -8.19 -13.05
C GLN A 290 -14.05 -7.17 -13.18
N LEU A 291 -12.94 -7.36 -12.44
CA LEU A 291 -11.76 -6.49 -12.53
C LEU A 291 -11.11 -6.58 -13.91
N VAL A 292 -11.08 -7.75 -14.54
CA VAL A 292 -10.59 -7.95 -15.91
C VAL A 292 -11.52 -7.27 -16.92
N ALA A 293 -12.83 -7.40 -16.76
CA ALA A 293 -13.82 -6.80 -17.67
C ALA A 293 -13.72 -5.27 -17.71
N VAL A 294 -13.42 -4.63 -16.57
CA VAL A 294 -13.15 -3.18 -16.51
C VAL A 294 -11.68 -2.82 -16.78
N ARG A 295 -10.86 -3.78 -17.17
CA ARG A 295 -9.43 -3.63 -17.46
C ARG A 295 -8.61 -3.03 -16.29
N ALA A 296 -9.04 -3.24 -15.07
CA ALA A 296 -8.22 -3.02 -13.88
C ALA A 296 -7.14 -4.11 -13.74
N LEU A 297 -7.41 -5.27 -14.35
CA LEU A 297 -6.49 -6.40 -14.49
C LEU A 297 -6.44 -6.85 -15.95
N GLU A 298 -5.33 -7.46 -16.37
CA GLU A 298 -5.18 -8.09 -17.69
C GLU A 298 -5.63 -9.55 -17.70
N GLY A 299 -5.60 -10.21 -16.54
CA GLY A 299 -6.02 -11.61 -16.40
C GLY A 299 -6.00 -12.09 -14.95
N GLY A 300 -6.66 -13.24 -14.73
CA GLY A 300 -6.76 -13.87 -13.42
C GLY A 300 -5.56 -14.74 -13.03
N GLY A 301 -4.83 -15.27 -14.00
CA GLY A 301 -3.70 -16.18 -13.77
C GLY A 301 -2.37 -15.64 -14.29
N LEU A 302 -1.33 -15.69 -13.44
CA LEU A 302 0.02 -15.25 -13.82
C LEU A 302 0.74 -16.23 -14.77
N ALA A 303 0.43 -17.52 -14.71
CA ALA A 303 1.25 -18.58 -15.29
C ALA A 303 1.39 -18.49 -16.83
N GLN A 304 0.36 -18.08 -17.55
CA GLN A 304 0.37 -18.01 -19.03
C GLN A 304 1.10 -16.79 -19.59
N SER A 305 1.12 -15.69 -18.81
CA SER A 305 1.74 -14.43 -19.23
C SER A 305 3.16 -14.26 -18.69
N ALA A 306 3.53 -15.03 -17.67
CA ALA A 306 4.83 -14.94 -17.00
C ALA A 306 6.02 -15.25 -17.91
N ALA A 307 5.84 -16.08 -18.95
CA ALA A 307 6.90 -16.43 -19.88
C ALA A 307 7.43 -15.25 -20.71
N ALA A 308 6.65 -14.19 -20.84
CA ALA A 308 7.00 -13.04 -21.70
C ALA A 308 7.66 -11.86 -20.95
N GLY A 309 7.71 -11.88 -19.59
CA GLY A 309 8.16 -10.75 -18.78
C GLY A 309 9.35 -11.05 -17.87
N LEU A 310 9.73 -10.05 -17.07
CA LEU A 310 10.73 -10.19 -16.02
C LEU A 310 10.33 -11.25 -15.00
N GLN A 311 11.30 -12.07 -14.60
CA GLN A 311 11.19 -13.04 -13.52
C GLN A 311 12.25 -12.70 -12.46
N PRO A 312 12.00 -11.73 -11.58
CA PRO A 312 13.00 -11.31 -10.61
C PRO A 312 13.16 -12.36 -9.49
N ASP A 313 14.37 -12.51 -8.99
CA ASP A 313 14.60 -13.13 -7.68
C ASP A 313 14.11 -12.15 -6.59
N TRP A 314 12.87 -12.37 -6.14
CA TRP A 314 12.24 -11.51 -5.15
C TRP A 314 12.99 -11.47 -3.82
N SER A 315 13.73 -12.52 -3.47
CA SER A 315 14.53 -12.54 -2.24
C SER A 315 15.72 -11.57 -2.37
N ALA A 316 16.37 -11.55 -3.54
CA ALA A 316 17.41 -10.58 -3.84
C ALA A 316 16.85 -9.15 -3.92
N VAL A 317 15.71 -8.96 -4.59
CA VAL A 317 15.05 -7.64 -4.70
C VAL A 317 14.70 -7.07 -3.33
N LEU A 318 14.16 -7.89 -2.42
CA LEU A 318 13.84 -7.47 -1.04
C LEU A 318 15.08 -7.13 -0.23
N ARG A 319 16.12 -7.96 -0.29
CA ARG A 319 17.39 -7.72 0.40
C ARG A 319 18.01 -6.39 -0.02
N ASP A 320 17.92 -6.08 -1.30
CA ASP A 320 18.54 -4.91 -1.91
C ASP A 320 17.63 -3.68 -1.95
N LEU A 321 16.40 -3.76 -1.42
CA LEU A 321 15.40 -2.70 -1.48
C LEU A 321 15.90 -1.36 -0.96
N ASN A 322 16.46 -1.33 0.25
CA ASN A 322 16.93 -0.08 0.86
C ASN A 322 18.14 0.51 0.14
N PRO A 323 19.25 -0.23 -0.10
CA PRO A 323 20.38 0.32 -0.84
C PRO A 323 20.04 0.77 -2.26
N ALA A 324 19.19 0.04 -2.99
CA ALA A 324 18.76 0.46 -4.31
C ALA A 324 17.89 1.73 -4.28
N THR A 325 17.01 1.85 -3.28
CA THR A 325 16.20 3.06 -3.08
C THR A 325 17.08 4.28 -2.83
N GLU A 326 18.14 4.16 -2.04
CA GLU A 326 19.08 5.28 -1.80
C GLU A 326 19.83 5.69 -3.09
N ILE A 327 20.20 4.73 -3.94
CA ILE A 327 20.79 5.05 -5.26
C ILE A 327 19.78 5.80 -6.14
N LEU A 328 18.52 5.37 -6.19
CA LEU A 328 17.47 6.07 -6.95
C LEU A 328 17.24 7.49 -6.43
N LYS A 329 17.23 7.70 -5.11
CA LYS A 329 17.15 9.03 -4.50
C LYS A 329 18.28 9.93 -4.97
N GLN A 330 19.53 9.44 -4.91
CA GLN A 330 20.71 10.19 -5.35
C GLN A 330 20.67 10.56 -6.84
N ILE A 331 20.03 9.74 -7.67
CA ILE A 331 19.95 10.00 -9.11
C ILE A 331 18.79 10.94 -9.45
N PHE A 332 17.60 10.73 -8.87
CA PHE A 332 16.36 11.38 -9.32
C PHE A 332 15.86 12.52 -8.41
N LEU A 333 16.40 12.68 -7.18
CA LEU A 333 16.02 13.72 -6.21
C LEU A 333 16.99 14.92 -6.16
N LYS A 334 17.76 15.15 -7.21
CA LYS A 334 18.68 16.30 -7.25
C LYS A 334 18.00 17.57 -7.68
#